data_80a2e6dcc3896ba3055be53390ee7414
#
_entry.id   80a2e6dcc3896ba3055be53390ee7414
#
_cell.length_a   1.000
_cell.length_b   1.000
_cell.length_c   1.000
_cell.angle_alpha   90.00
_cell.angle_beta   90.00
_cell.angle_gamma   90.00
#
_symmetry.space_group_name_H-M   'P 1'
#
loop_
_entity.id
_entity.type
_entity.pdbx_description
1 polymer ?
#
loop_
_entity_poly.entity_id
_entity_poly.type
_entity_poly.pdbx_seq_one_letter_code
_entity_poly.pdbx_strand_id
1 'polypeptide(L)'
;MVHILYRHTENTSGIGKQRPEGFSYKKCLNNILNTIEGNKDIRFHLIYDGVCKISDSRIHHIEEFKGGSDEASFNFAWNYSKSLELNDKDLIYFLENDYLHVEDWYTKVIDLYNSFN
;
A
#
# COMPACT_ATOMS: atom_id res chain seq x y z
N MET A 1 6.04 -2.07 14.43
CA MET A 1 6.28 -1.93 12.97
C MET A 1 4.96 -2.07 12.24
N VAL A 2 4.67 -1.16 11.35
CA VAL A 2 3.54 -1.27 10.42
C VAL A 2 4.09 -1.60 9.04
N HIS A 3 3.58 -2.67 8.45
CA HIS A 3 3.87 -3.04 7.07
C HIS A 3 2.72 -2.61 6.19
N ILE A 4 2.98 -1.69 5.28
CA ILE A 4 1.99 -1.29 4.27
C ILE A 4 2.22 -2.17 3.05
N LEU A 5 1.20 -2.92 2.66
CA LEU A 5 1.19 -3.71 1.43
C LEU A 5 0.31 -2.98 0.44
N TYR A 6 0.95 -2.19 -0.42
CA TYR A 6 0.30 -1.28 -1.36
C TYR A 6 0.18 -1.96 -2.72
N ARG A 7 -1.05 -2.29 -3.11
CA ARG A 7 -1.31 -2.93 -4.39
C ARG A 7 -1.46 -1.90 -5.49
N HIS A 8 -0.70 -2.06 -6.55
CA HIS A 8 -0.72 -1.15 -7.69
C HIS A 8 -0.79 -1.92 -9.00
N THR A 9 -1.63 -1.46 -9.91
CA THR A 9 -1.68 -1.92 -11.29
C THR A 9 -1.85 -0.72 -12.19
N GLU A 10 -1.12 -0.70 -13.31
CA GLU A 10 -1.30 0.31 -14.34
C GLU A 10 -2.38 -0.09 -15.33
N ASN A 11 -2.68 -1.36 -15.41
CA ASN A 11 -3.70 -1.88 -16.30
C ASN A 11 -5.07 -1.74 -15.66
N THR A 12 -5.47 -0.51 -15.44
CA THR A 12 -6.82 -0.21 -14.99
C THR A 12 -7.74 -0.20 -16.20
N SER A 13 -8.20 -1.35 -16.60
CA SER A 13 -9.37 -1.43 -17.42
C SER A 13 -10.57 -0.97 -16.58
N GLY A 14 -10.55 0.26 -16.12
CA GLY A 14 -11.48 0.84 -15.16
C GLY A 14 -12.92 0.86 -15.59
N ILE A 15 -13.38 -0.27 -16.09
CA ILE A 15 -14.75 -0.48 -16.52
C ILE A 15 -15.64 -0.24 -15.31
N GLY A 16 -16.33 0.89 -15.31
CA GLY A 16 -17.39 1.19 -14.38
C GLY A 16 -17.04 2.06 -13.19
N LYS A 17 -15.78 2.40 -12.93
CA LYS A 17 -15.46 3.35 -11.88
C LYS A 17 -15.19 4.74 -12.45
N GLN A 18 -16.10 5.66 -12.17
CA GLN A 18 -15.83 7.07 -12.41
C GLN A 18 -14.89 7.60 -11.35
N ARG A 19 -13.84 8.29 -11.79
CA ARG A 19 -12.89 8.91 -10.88
C ARG A 19 -13.10 10.42 -10.86
N PRO A 20 -12.90 11.08 -9.71
CA PRO A 20 -12.97 12.54 -9.65
C PRO A 20 -12.00 13.19 -10.62
N GLU A 21 -12.34 14.38 -11.08
CA GLU A 21 -11.42 15.20 -11.86
C GLU A 21 -10.14 15.44 -11.04
N GLY A 22 -8.99 15.35 -11.71
CA GLY A 22 -7.70 15.50 -11.05
C GLY A 22 -7.19 14.24 -10.36
N PHE A 23 -7.96 13.14 -10.37
CA PHE A 23 -7.48 11.88 -9.81
C PHE A 23 -6.30 11.34 -10.62
N SER A 24 -5.30 10.81 -9.90
CA SER A 24 -4.27 9.96 -10.51
C SER A 24 -3.70 9.01 -9.47
N TYR A 25 -3.32 7.81 -9.94
CA TYR A 25 -2.65 6.84 -9.08
C TYR A 25 -1.32 7.35 -8.57
N LYS A 26 -0.62 8.16 -9.39
CA LYS A 26 0.62 8.80 -8.99
C LYS A 26 0.44 9.74 -7.81
N LYS A 27 -0.64 10.54 -7.82
CA LYS A 27 -0.96 11.43 -6.70
C LYS A 27 -1.26 10.65 -5.42
N CYS A 28 -1.99 9.54 -5.53
CA CYS A 28 -2.30 8.70 -4.38
C CYS A 28 -1.03 8.08 -3.78
N LEU A 29 -0.15 7.56 -4.63
CA LEU A 29 1.12 6.99 -4.17
C LEU A 29 2.00 8.05 -3.52
N ASN A 30 2.17 9.20 -4.16
CA ASN A 30 2.96 10.30 -3.58
C ASN A 30 2.38 10.79 -2.27
N ASN A 31 1.06 10.83 -2.15
CA ASN A 31 0.40 11.25 -0.92
C ASN A 31 0.81 10.35 0.25
N ILE A 32 0.63 9.03 0.11
CA ILE A 32 0.99 8.15 1.23
C ILE A 32 2.48 8.15 1.50
N LEU A 33 3.31 8.15 0.48
CA LEU A 33 4.77 8.20 0.66
C LEU A 33 5.21 9.47 1.39
N ASN A 34 4.58 10.60 1.12
CA ASN A 34 4.87 11.84 1.84
C ASN A 34 4.51 11.73 3.32
N THR A 35 3.43 11.05 3.65
CA THR A 35 2.98 10.92 5.06
C THR A 35 3.87 10.01 5.89
N ILE A 36 4.61 9.11 5.27
CA ILE A 36 5.44 8.12 5.99
C ILE A 36 6.92 8.46 5.95
N GLU A 37 7.32 9.48 5.21
CA GLU A 37 8.74 9.84 5.05
C GLU A 37 9.39 10.07 6.42
N GLY A 38 10.52 9.40 6.64
CA GLY A 38 11.26 9.50 7.90
C GLY A 38 10.71 8.66 9.05
N ASN A 39 9.58 8.00 8.89
CA ASN A 39 9.02 7.14 9.94
C ASN A 39 9.67 5.75 9.89
N LYS A 40 10.52 5.46 10.86
CA LYS A 40 11.29 4.20 10.92
C LYS A 40 10.44 3.00 11.34
N ASP A 41 9.22 3.22 11.82
CA ASP A 41 8.32 2.16 12.27
C ASP A 41 7.41 1.67 11.14
N ILE A 42 7.65 2.13 9.92
CA ILE A 42 6.89 1.74 8.75
C ILE A 42 7.81 1.09 7.72
N ARG A 43 7.32 0.00 7.11
CA ARG A 43 7.90 -0.60 5.91
C ARG A 43 6.86 -0.56 4.79
N PHE A 44 7.24 0.03 3.67
CA PHE A 44 6.36 0.17 2.51
C PHE A 44 6.73 -0.88 1.46
N HIS A 45 5.77 -1.76 1.16
CA HIS A 45 5.91 -2.81 0.17
C HIS A 45 5.01 -2.48 -1.02
N LEU A 46 5.61 -2.21 -2.17
CA LEU A 46 4.87 -1.99 -3.40
C LEU A 46 4.64 -3.34 -4.08
N ILE A 47 3.39 -3.76 -4.12
CA ILE A 47 2.95 -5.00 -4.76
C ILE A 47 2.45 -4.61 -6.15
N TYR A 48 3.26 -4.88 -7.17
CA TYR A 48 3.06 -4.34 -8.51
C TYR A 48 2.60 -5.44 -9.47
N ASP A 49 1.42 -5.25 -10.05
CA ASP A 49 0.91 -6.16 -11.08
C ASP A 49 1.49 -5.73 -12.43
N GLY A 50 2.52 -6.44 -12.86
CA GLY A 50 3.26 -6.16 -14.09
C GLY A 50 4.73 -5.89 -13.83
N VAL A 51 5.36 -5.22 -14.77
CA VAL A 51 6.76 -4.78 -14.65
C VAL A 51 6.80 -3.38 -14.07
N CYS A 52 7.40 -3.25 -12.90
CA CYS A 52 7.41 -2.00 -12.16
C CYS A 52 8.28 -0.94 -12.85
N LYS A 53 7.69 0.21 -13.12
CA LYS A 53 8.37 1.38 -13.70
C LYS A 53 8.54 2.50 -12.66
N ILE A 54 8.16 2.23 -11.41
CA ILE A 54 8.23 3.20 -10.33
C ILE A 54 9.57 3.05 -9.63
N SER A 55 10.26 4.18 -9.42
CA SER A 55 11.50 4.24 -8.66
C SER A 55 11.38 5.39 -7.67
N ASP A 56 11.37 5.05 -6.38
CA ASP A 56 11.24 6.03 -5.31
C ASP A 56 11.94 5.46 -4.07
N SER A 57 12.87 6.23 -3.51
CA SER A 57 13.68 5.79 -2.36
C SER A 57 12.87 5.58 -1.08
N ARG A 58 11.65 6.11 -1.01
CA ARG A 58 10.75 5.90 0.14
C ARG A 58 10.08 4.54 0.12
N ILE A 59 10.12 3.83 -1.02
CA ILE A 59 9.60 2.47 -1.14
C ILE A 59 10.68 1.50 -0.68
N HIS A 60 10.37 0.68 0.31
CA HIS A 60 11.35 -0.23 0.92
C HIS A 60 11.49 -1.54 0.15
N HIS A 61 10.38 -2.05 -0.37
CA HIS A 61 10.35 -3.33 -1.09
C HIS A 61 9.43 -3.22 -2.30
N ILE A 62 9.82 -3.85 -3.41
CA ILE A 62 9.00 -3.95 -4.62
C ILE A 62 8.87 -5.43 -4.97
N GLU A 63 7.62 -5.88 -5.09
CA GLU A 63 7.29 -7.24 -5.50
C GLU A 63 6.46 -7.18 -6.78
N GLU A 64 6.98 -7.78 -7.85
CA GLU A 64 6.29 -7.85 -9.13
C GLU A 64 5.59 -9.19 -9.28
N PHE A 65 4.42 -9.18 -9.89
CA PHE A 65 3.67 -10.40 -10.22
C PHE A 65 2.77 -10.12 -11.43
N LYS A 66 2.15 -11.16 -11.96
CA LYS A 66 1.18 -11.05 -13.05
C LYS A 66 -0.13 -11.65 -12.59
N GLY A 67 -1.09 -10.81 -12.22
CA GLY A 67 -2.39 -11.26 -11.73
C GLY A 67 -3.52 -11.00 -12.72
N GLY A 68 -3.58 -9.80 -13.25
CA GLY A 68 -4.59 -9.40 -14.23
C GLY A 68 -5.97 -9.11 -13.66
N SER A 69 -6.17 -9.26 -12.35
CA SER A 69 -7.45 -8.95 -11.69
C SER A 69 -7.22 -8.46 -10.28
N ASP A 70 -8.24 -7.81 -9.72
CA ASP A 70 -8.21 -7.34 -8.33
C ASP A 70 -8.11 -8.52 -7.35
N GLU A 71 -8.85 -9.60 -7.62
CA GLU A 71 -8.81 -10.80 -6.79
C GLU A 71 -7.41 -11.43 -6.78
N ALA A 72 -6.78 -11.56 -7.93
CA ALA A 72 -5.43 -12.11 -8.02
C ALA A 72 -4.42 -11.21 -7.30
N SER A 73 -4.58 -9.91 -7.40
CA SER A 73 -3.74 -8.94 -6.72
C SER A 73 -3.86 -9.05 -5.20
N PHE A 74 -5.08 -9.14 -4.69
CA PHE A 74 -5.30 -9.31 -3.26
C PHE A 74 -4.73 -10.64 -2.76
N ASN A 75 -4.96 -11.72 -3.49
CA ASN A 75 -4.46 -13.04 -3.13
C ASN A 75 -2.93 -13.06 -3.09
N PHE A 76 -2.28 -12.38 -4.03
CA PHE A 76 -0.84 -12.26 -4.02
C PHE A 76 -0.36 -11.50 -2.77
N ALA A 77 -0.97 -10.37 -2.46
CA ALA A 77 -0.60 -9.59 -1.29
C ALA A 77 -0.82 -10.38 0.01
N TRP A 78 -1.93 -11.11 0.10
CA TRP A 78 -2.21 -11.97 1.25
C TRP A 78 -1.14 -13.03 1.45
N ASN A 79 -0.78 -13.74 0.38
CA ASN A 79 0.26 -14.76 0.44
C ASN A 79 1.64 -14.16 0.73
N TYR A 80 1.93 -12.99 0.16
CA TYR A 80 3.15 -12.26 0.44
C TYR A 80 3.24 -11.91 1.93
N SER A 81 2.14 -11.47 2.53
CA SER A 81 2.12 -11.14 3.96
C SER A 81 2.53 -12.30 4.84
N LYS A 82 2.17 -13.51 4.43
CA LYS A 82 2.55 -14.73 5.18
C LYS A 82 4.04 -15.05 5.10
N SER A 83 4.74 -14.51 4.09
CA SER A 83 6.18 -14.70 3.94
C SER A 83 6.99 -13.74 4.82
N LEU A 84 6.36 -12.73 5.37
CA LEU A 84 7.02 -11.76 6.23
C LEU A 84 7.23 -12.33 7.61
N GLU A 85 8.42 -12.11 8.17
CA GLU A 85 8.71 -12.49 9.54
C GLU A 85 8.20 -11.40 10.49
N LEU A 86 6.97 -11.57 10.95
CA LEU A 86 6.29 -10.60 11.79
C LEU A 86 6.34 -11.02 13.25
N ASN A 87 6.40 -10.06 14.16
CA ASN A 87 6.18 -10.29 15.58
C ASN A 87 4.74 -9.92 15.96
N ASP A 88 4.35 -10.25 17.20
CA ASP A 88 2.97 -10.09 17.67
C ASP A 88 2.50 -8.63 17.70
N LYS A 89 3.41 -7.67 17.67
CA LYS A 89 3.08 -6.23 17.70
C LYS A 89 3.06 -5.60 16.32
N ASP A 90 3.49 -6.33 15.29
CA ASP A 90 3.49 -5.80 13.94
C ASP A 90 2.07 -5.77 13.38
N LEU A 91 1.79 -4.72 12.63
CA LEU A 91 0.51 -4.54 11.94
C LEU A 91 0.74 -4.63 10.45
N ILE A 92 -0.24 -5.17 9.74
CA ILE A 92 -0.26 -5.18 8.29
C ILE A 92 -1.40 -4.30 7.82
N TYR A 93 -1.08 -3.35 6.95
CA TYR A 93 -2.07 -2.49 6.32
C TYR A 93 -2.15 -2.86 4.83
N PHE A 94 -3.22 -3.56 4.45
CA PHE A 94 -3.51 -3.87 3.06
C PHE A 94 -4.17 -2.66 2.41
N LEU A 95 -3.53 -2.11 1.38
CA LEU A 95 -3.96 -0.86 0.79
C LEU A 95 -4.05 -0.96 -0.73
N GLU A 96 -5.12 -0.40 -1.28
CA GLU A 96 -5.27 -0.21 -2.72
C GLU A 96 -4.73 1.17 -3.14
N ASN A 97 -4.45 1.33 -4.43
CA ASN A 97 -3.76 2.49 -4.97
C ASN A 97 -4.65 3.70 -5.27
N ASP A 98 -5.87 3.71 -4.79
CA ASP A 98 -6.87 4.76 -5.08
C ASP A 98 -7.35 5.52 -3.84
N TYR A 99 -6.60 5.47 -2.74
CA TYR A 99 -6.93 6.18 -1.51
C TYR A 99 -5.95 7.32 -1.23
N LEU A 100 -6.48 8.40 -0.68
CA LEU A 100 -5.69 9.48 -0.12
C LEU A 100 -5.65 9.34 1.40
N HIS A 101 -4.53 9.70 2.00
CA HIS A 101 -4.32 9.64 3.44
C HIS A 101 -4.16 11.03 4.01
N VAL A 102 -4.77 11.26 5.19
CA VAL A 102 -4.48 12.46 5.98
C VAL A 102 -3.07 12.36 6.57
N GLU A 103 -2.44 13.49 6.81
CA GLU A 103 -1.04 13.53 7.20
C GLU A 103 -0.75 12.73 8.48
N ASP A 104 -1.66 12.75 9.44
CA ASP A 104 -1.50 12.10 10.74
C ASP A 104 -2.19 10.72 10.85
N TRP A 105 -2.48 10.07 9.72
CA TRP A 105 -3.19 8.79 9.71
C TRP A 105 -2.50 7.73 10.56
N TYR A 106 -1.17 7.70 10.52
CA TYR A 106 -0.39 6.69 11.27
C TYR A 106 -0.64 6.82 12.78
N THR A 107 -0.54 8.04 13.30
CA THR A 107 -0.79 8.29 14.73
C THR A 107 -2.20 7.88 15.12
N LYS A 108 -3.20 8.20 14.29
CA LYS A 108 -4.59 7.82 14.54
C LYS A 108 -4.79 6.32 14.55
N VAL A 109 -4.14 5.59 13.64
CA VAL A 109 -4.24 4.12 13.59
C VAL A 109 -3.60 3.50 14.83
N ILE A 110 -2.42 3.96 15.22
CA ILE A 110 -1.71 3.44 16.40
C ILE A 110 -2.51 3.74 17.67
N ASP A 111 -3.06 4.93 17.82
CA ASP A 111 -3.87 5.29 18.98
C ASP A 111 -5.13 4.41 19.07
N LEU A 112 -5.78 4.18 17.93
CA LEU A 112 -6.94 3.30 17.87
C LEU A 112 -6.58 1.87 18.27
N TYR A 113 -5.49 1.35 17.71
CA TYR A 113 -5.02 -0.01 18.04
C TYR A 113 -4.74 -0.14 19.53
N ASN A 114 -4.03 0.82 20.11
CA ASN A 114 -3.68 0.79 21.53
C ASN A 114 -4.90 0.91 22.43
N SER A 115 -6.00 1.51 21.96
CA SER A 115 -7.22 1.63 22.75
C SER A 115 -7.94 0.29 22.97
N PHE A 116 -7.60 -0.74 22.21
CA PHE A 116 -8.17 -2.08 22.34
C PHE A 116 -7.33 -3.02 23.22
N ASN A 117 -6.20 -2.56 23.69
CA ASN A 117 -5.30 -3.38 24.51
C ASN A 117 -5.34 -3.04 25.99
#